data_342ec31734b3646219234499cb61c53a
#
_entry.id   342ec31734b3646219234499cb61c53a
#
_cell.length_a   1.000
_cell.length_b   1.000
_cell.length_c   1.000
_cell.angle_alpha   90.00
_cell.angle_beta   90.00
_cell.angle_gamma   90.00
#
_symmetry.space_group_name_H-M   'P 1'
#
loop_
_entity.id
_entity.type
_entity.pdbx_description
1 polymer ?
#
loop_
_entity_poly.entity_id
_entity_poly.type
_entity_poly.pdbx_seq_one_letter_code
_entity_poly.pdbx_strand_id
1 'polypeptide(L)'
;MAWKIKTDATTGMMKFLLEDDDGDAVASFRLNPADVRMLKGLEATCAEAQKMAENTPSVATIAEAEAYNDKLESLICTGLGIKHDSVFGLIPGTTILPDGDLFATNVLSTVADVMAPEITKRKAQMQSAAEKYTAKYQ
;
A
#
# COMPACT_ATOMS: atom_id res chain seq x y z
N MET A 1 -15.94 -1.68 -9.07
CA MET A 1 -14.70 -2.30 -8.55
C MET A 1 -14.69 -2.21 -7.03
N ALA A 2 -14.37 -3.29 -6.38
CA ALA A 2 -14.32 -3.34 -4.92
C ALA A 2 -13.09 -4.08 -4.44
N TRP A 3 -12.40 -3.51 -3.46
CA TRP A 3 -11.30 -4.18 -2.79
C TRP A 3 -11.83 -5.18 -1.76
N LYS A 4 -11.30 -6.39 -1.79
CA LYS A 4 -11.53 -7.42 -0.77
C LYS A 4 -10.20 -7.73 -0.11
N ILE A 5 -10.16 -7.64 1.22
CA ILE A 5 -8.95 -7.90 2.00
C ILE A 5 -9.22 -9.11 2.88
N LYS A 6 -8.38 -10.15 2.74
CA LYS A 6 -8.46 -11.34 3.56
C LYS A 6 -7.18 -11.51 4.35
N THR A 7 -7.32 -11.81 5.64
CA THR A 7 -6.19 -12.14 6.49
C THR A 7 -6.14 -13.65 6.67
N ASP A 8 -4.98 -14.24 6.40
CA ASP A 8 -4.74 -15.65 6.66
C ASP A 8 -4.59 -15.87 8.17
N ALA A 9 -5.43 -16.71 8.75
CA ALA A 9 -5.45 -16.94 10.19
C ALA A 9 -4.18 -17.63 10.71
N THR A 10 -3.48 -18.37 9.87
CA THR A 10 -2.27 -19.11 10.24
C THR A 10 -1.02 -18.25 10.17
N THR A 11 -0.86 -17.49 9.08
CA THR A 11 0.36 -16.73 8.79
C THR A 11 0.24 -15.25 9.13
N GLY A 12 -0.99 -14.73 9.24
CA GLY A 12 -1.23 -13.29 9.37
C GLY A 12 -1.05 -12.51 8.08
N MET A 13 -0.72 -13.17 6.97
CA MET A 13 -0.59 -12.53 5.66
C MET A 13 -1.92 -11.95 5.22
N MET A 14 -1.88 -10.75 4.66
CA MET A 14 -3.07 -10.10 4.11
C MET A 14 -3.05 -10.14 2.59
N LYS A 15 -4.12 -10.63 2.00
CA LYS A 15 -4.32 -10.63 0.55
C LYS A 15 -5.25 -9.50 0.17
N PHE A 16 -4.76 -8.64 -0.71
CA PHE A 16 -5.54 -7.56 -1.32
C PHE A 16 -6.00 -8.02 -2.69
N LEU A 17 -7.30 -8.03 -2.91
CA LEU A 17 -7.91 -8.46 -4.15
C LEU A 17 -8.87 -7.38 -4.63
N LEU A 18 -8.65 -6.87 -5.84
CA LEU A 18 -9.58 -5.96 -6.50
C LEU A 18 -10.38 -6.74 -7.53
N GLU A 19 -11.70 -6.73 -7.40
CA GLU A 19 -12.62 -7.34 -8.34
C GLU A 19 -13.38 -6.28 -9.12
N ASP A 20 -13.67 -6.56 -10.40
CA ASP A 20 -14.57 -5.74 -11.20
C ASP A 20 -16.03 -6.05 -10.86
N ASP A 21 -16.97 -5.40 -11.55
CA ASP A 21 -18.39 -5.57 -11.30
C ASP A 21 -18.89 -6.98 -11.66
N ASP A 22 -18.16 -7.70 -12.49
CA ASP A 22 -18.47 -9.10 -12.85
C ASP A 22 -17.86 -10.12 -11.88
N GLY A 23 -17.12 -9.67 -10.88
CA GLY A 23 -16.45 -10.54 -9.91
C GLY A 23 -15.10 -11.06 -10.36
N ASP A 24 -14.56 -10.58 -11.48
CA ASP A 24 -13.25 -11.00 -11.96
C ASP A 24 -12.14 -10.23 -11.26
N ALA A 25 -11.06 -10.93 -10.92
CA ALA A 25 -9.89 -10.32 -10.29
C ALA A 25 -9.13 -9.46 -11.29
N VAL A 26 -8.94 -8.18 -10.97
CA VAL A 26 -8.20 -7.23 -11.83
C VAL A 26 -6.89 -6.77 -11.20
N ALA A 27 -6.70 -6.98 -9.91
CA ALA A 27 -5.43 -6.77 -9.20
C ALA A 27 -5.37 -7.68 -7.99
N SER A 28 -4.19 -8.21 -7.67
CA SER A 28 -4.00 -9.07 -6.51
C SER A 28 -2.56 -9.00 -6.02
N PHE A 29 -2.39 -8.81 -4.72
CA PHE A 29 -1.08 -8.84 -4.07
C PHE A 29 -1.24 -9.19 -2.59
N ARG A 30 -0.13 -9.58 -1.97
CA ARG A 30 -0.08 -9.95 -0.56
C ARG A 30 0.93 -9.09 0.19
N LEU A 31 0.58 -8.70 1.41
CA LEU A 31 1.46 -7.99 2.32
C LEU A 31 1.50 -8.73 3.65
N ASN A 32 2.68 -8.72 4.28
CA ASN A 32 2.85 -9.33 5.61
C ASN A 32 2.90 -8.23 6.69
N PRO A 33 1.79 -7.97 7.41
CA PRO A 33 1.77 -6.95 8.44
C PRO A 33 2.63 -7.29 9.67
N ALA A 34 3.10 -8.54 9.77
CA ALA A 34 4.00 -8.96 10.84
C ALA A 34 5.48 -8.74 10.50
N ASP A 35 5.81 -8.37 9.26
CA ASP A 35 7.17 -8.10 8.85
C ASP A 35 7.52 -6.63 9.06
N VAL A 36 8.45 -6.36 9.97
CA VAL A 36 8.91 -5.01 10.31
C VAL A 36 9.48 -4.28 9.09
N ARG A 37 10.16 -5.01 8.19
CA ARG A 37 10.68 -4.41 6.94
C ARG A 37 9.58 -3.93 6.04
N MET A 38 8.50 -4.70 5.93
CA MET A 38 7.34 -4.30 5.14
C MET A 38 6.68 -3.06 5.73
N LEU A 39 6.50 -3.01 7.05
CA LEU A 39 5.92 -1.85 7.74
C LEU A 39 6.78 -0.60 7.56
N LYS A 40 8.11 -0.75 7.66
CA LYS A 40 9.07 0.34 7.41
C LYS A 40 8.97 0.83 5.96
N GLY A 41 8.91 -0.11 5.01
CA GLY A 41 8.77 0.21 3.59
C GLY A 41 7.47 0.96 3.29
N LEU A 42 6.38 0.56 3.92
CA LEU A 42 5.08 1.23 3.78
C LEU A 42 5.14 2.67 4.34
N GLU A 43 5.69 2.86 5.53
CA GLU A 43 5.81 4.20 6.11
C GLU A 43 6.68 5.11 5.23
N ALA A 44 7.80 4.59 4.72
CA ALA A 44 8.67 5.34 3.82
C ALA A 44 7.99 5.67 2.49
N THR A 45 7.24 4.72 1.93
CA THR A 45 6.49 4.91 0.69
C THR A 45 5.43 6.00 0.84
N CYS A 46 4.68 5.98 1.93
CA CYS A 46 3.67 7.00 2.22
C CYS A 46 4.30 8.39 2.40
N ALA A 47 5.43 8.48 3.09
CA ALA A 47 6.14 9.74 3.29
C ALA A 47 6.66 10.31 1.97
N GLU A 48 7.24 9.50 1.10
CA GLU A 48 7.72 9.93 -0.22
C GLU A 48 6.56 10.32 -1.14
N ALA A 49 5.45 9.58 -1.12
CA ALA A 49 4.26 9.92 -1.89
C ALA A 49 3.69 11.27 -1.45
N GLN A 50 3.68 11.55 -0.16
CA GLN A 50 3.24 12.84 0.38
C GLN A 50 4.14 13.97 -0.11
N LYS A 51 5.46 13.80 -0.09
CA LYS A 51 6.41 14.79 -0.63
C LYS A 51 6.17 15.03 -2.11
N MET A 52 5.94 13.99 -2.89
CA MET A 52 5.62 14.11 -4.31
C MET A 52 4.38 14.96 -4.53
N ALA A 53 3.32 14.71 -3.75
CA ALA A 53 2.08 15.46 -3.84
C ALA A 53 2.26 16.93 -3.45
N GLU A 54 3.06 17.22 -2.43
CA GLU A 54 3.37 18.60 -2.00
C GLU A 54 4.19 19.35 -3.04
N ASN A 55 5.15 18.68 -3.68
CA ASN A 55 6.03 19.27 -4.69
C ASN A 55 5.37 19.37 -6.08
N THR A 56 4.23 18.72 -6.29
CA THR A 56 3.48 18.74 -7.55
C THR A 56 2.02 19.10 -7.25
N PRO A 57 1.76 20.34 -6.78
CA PRO A 57 0.44 20.71 -6.27
C PRO A 57 -0.63 20.78 -7.36
N SER A 58 -0.25 20.93 -8.63
CA SER A 58 -1.19 20.88 -9.74
C SER A 58 -0.56 20.18 -10.93
N VAL A 59 -1.31 19.23 -11.50
CA VAL A 59 -0.95 18.59 -12.75
C VAL A 59 -1.67 19.36 -13.86
N ALA A 60 -0.92 20.12 -14.63
CA ALA A 60 -1.47 20.99 -15.67
C ALA A 60 -1.63 20.30 -17.03
N THR A 61 -0.88 19.21 -17.27
CA THR A 61 -0.89 18.49 -18.55
C THR A 61 -1.02 16.99 -18.34
N ILE A 62 -1.47 16.29 -19.38
CA ILE A 62 -1.55 14.82 -19.39
C ILE A 62 -0.15 14.21 -19.25
N ALA A 63 0.85 14.81 -19.89
CA ALA A 63 2.24 14.33 -19.79
C ALA A 63 2.77 14.44 -18.35
N GLU A 64 2.46 15.51 -17.63
CA GLU A 64 2.82 15.66 -16.22
C GLU A 64 2.13 14.63 -15.33
N ALA A 65 0.85 14.34 -15.61
CA ALA A 65 0.10 13.29 -14.91
C ALA A 65 0.74 11.92 -15.11
N GLU A 66 1.13 11.60 -16.34
CA GLU A 66 1.81 10.34 -16.64
C GLU A 66 3.14 10.24 -15.91
N ALA A 67 3.96 11.28 -15.96
CA ALA A 67 5.25 11.30 -15.28
C ALA A 67 5.11 11.14 -13.76
N TYR A 68 4.14 11.81 -13.16
CA TYR A 68 3.82 11.68 -11.74
C TYR A 68 3.42 10.25 -11.42
N ASN A 69 2.52 9.67 -12.22
CA ASN A 69 2.05 8.31 -12.02
C ASN A 69 3.17 7.28 -12.13
N ASP A 70 4.05 7.41 -13.10
CA ASP A 70 5.16 6.47 -13.29
C ASP A 70 6.07 6.43 -12.07
N LYS A 71 6.35 7.58 -11.46
CA LYS A 71 7.11 7.66 -10.21
C LYS A 71 6.36 7.01 -9.07
N LEU A 72 5.06 7.25 -8.98
CA LEU A 72 4.21 6.69 -7.92
C LEU A 72 4.11 5.17 -8.03
N GLU A 73 3.88 4.61 -9.21
CA GLU A 73 3.87 3.16 -9.43
C GLU A 73 5.19 2.51 -9.03
N SER A 74 6.30 3.09 -9.46
CA SER A 74 7.64 2.60 -9.11
C SER A 74 7.88 2.64 -7.61
N LEU A 75 7.48 3.72 -6.96
CA LEU A 75 7.61 3.91 -5.52
C LEU A 75 6.80 2.85 -4.75
N ILE A 76 5.56 2.61 -5.16
CA ILE A 76 4.68 1.61 -4.54
C ILE A 76 5.26 0.20 -4.70
N CYS A 77 5.60 -0.18 -5.92
CA CYS A 77 6.09 -1.54 -6.22
C CYS A 77 7.41 -1.83 -5.51
N THR A 78 8.33 -0.89 -5.52
CA THR A 78 9.63 -1.04 -4.84
C THR A 78 9.47 -1.00 -3.32
N GLY A 79 8.70 -0.04 -2.80
CA GLY A 79 8.54 0.17 -1.36
C GLY A 79 7.78 -0.95 -0.66
N LEU A 80 6.80 -1.54 -1.32
CA LEU A 80 5.97 -2.61 -0.77
C LEU A 80 6.40 -4.01 -1.23
N GLY A 81 7.37 -4.10 -2.15
CA GLY A 81 7.81 -5.39 -2.68
C GLY A 81 6.74 -6.09 -3.51
N ILE A 82 5.95 -5.34 -4.26
CA ILE A 82 4.85 -5.86 -5.07
C ILE A 82 5.29 -5.92 -6.54
N LYS A 83 4.91 -7.00 -7.22
CA LYS A 83 5.14 -7.11 -8.66
C LYS A 83 4.23 -6.14 -9.41
N HIS A 84 4.80 -5.34 -10.30
CA HIS A 84 4.07 -4.33 -11.07
C HIS A 84 2.86 -4.91 -11.79
N ASP A 85 3.03 -6.02 -12.51
CA ASP A 85 1.97 -6.62 -13.31
C ASP A 85 0.84 -7.23 -12.47
N SER A 86 1.09 -7.55 -11.22
CA SER A 86 0.05 -8.07 -10.31
C SER A 86 -0.96 -6.99 -9.92
N VAL A 87 -0.54 -5.72 -9.95
CA VAL A 87 -1.36 -4.58 -9.53
C VAL A 87 -1.80 -3.74 -10.71
N PHE A 88 -0.86 -3.44 -11.60
CA PHE A 88 -1.08 -2.51 -12.73
C PHE A 88 -1.09 -3.19 -14.10
N GLY A 89 -1.14 -4.52 -14.13
CA GLY A 89 -1.12 -5.27 -15.37
C GLY A 89 -2.40 -5.18 -16.18
N LEU A 90 -3.55 -5.20 -15.50
CA LEU A 90 -4.86 -5.09 -16.15
C LEU A 90 -5.42 -3.67 -16.11
N ILE A 91 -5.23 -2.98 -14.98
CA ILE A 91 -5.63 -1.59 -14.82
C ILE A 91 -4.36 -0.76 -14.65
N PRO A 92 -3.97 0.04 -15.64
CA PRO A 92 -2.81 0.92 -15.49
C PRO A 92 -3.00 1.92 -14.36
N GLY A 93 -1.92 2.23 -13.64
CA GLY A 93 -1.95 3.22 -12.56
C GLY A 93 -2.35 4.62 -13.03
N THR A 94 -2.16 4.91 -14.33
CA THR A 94 -2.60 6.15 -14.97
C THR A 94 -4.11 6.25 -15.18
N THR A 95 -4.87 5.20 -14.89
CA THR A 95 -6.33 5.20 -15.07
C THR A 95 -6.97 6.17 -14.09
N ILE A 96 -7.77 7.10 -14.62
CA ILE A 96 -8.56 8.03 -13.80
C ILE A 96 -9.84 7.32 -13.39
N LEU A 97 -10.02 7.14 -12.08
CA LEU A 97 -11.20 6.49 -11.52
C LEU A 97 -12.41 7.46 -11.50
N PRO A 98 -13.62 6.94 -11.29
CA PRO A 98 -14.82 7.80 -11.25
C PRO A 98 -14.78 8.95 -10.24
N ASP A 99 -14.00 8.82 -9.15
CA ASP A 99 -13.80 9.89 -8.17
C ASP A 99 -12.75 10.94 -8.59
N GLY A 100 -12.09 10.74 -9.73
CA GLY A 100 -11.06 11.64 -10.25
C GLY A 100 -9.64 11.29 -9.83
N ASP A 101 -9.43 10.34 -8.94
CA ASP A 101 -8.10 9.91 -8.53
C ASP A 101 -7.48 8.94 -9.53
N LEU A 102 -6.14 8.95 -9.60
CA LEU A 102 -5.42 7.92 -10.36
C LEU A 102 -5.52 6.58 -9.64
N PHE A 103 -5.55 5.49 -10.41
CA PHE A 103 -5.60 4.14 -9.83
C PHE A 103 -4.41 3.86 -8.91
N ALA A 104 -3.21 4.32 -9.26
CA ALA A 104 -2.03 4.16 -8.40
C ALA A 104 -2.23 4.84 -7.03
N THR A 105 -2.83 6.02 -7.00
CA THR A 105 -3.17 6.71 -5.75
C THR A 105 -4.19 5.91 -4.94
N ASN A 106 -5.20 5.34 -5.59
CA ASN A 106 -6.21 4.49 -4.94
C ASN A 106 -5.56 3.26 -4.30
N VAL A 107 -4.63 2.60 -4.99
CA VAL A 107 -3.91 1.43 -4.46
C VAL A 107 -3.17 1.80 -3.17
N LEU A 108 -2.38 2.87 -3.20
CA LEU A 108 -1.62 3.29 -2.02
C LEU A 108 -2.52 3.71 -0.87
N SER A 109 -3.57 4.48 -1.14
CA SER A 109 -4.54 4.89 -0.12
C SER A 109 -5.22 3.70 0.54
N THR A 110 -5.62 2.71 -0.25
CA THR A 110 -6.27 1.50 0.26
C THR A 110 -5.32 0.72 1.17
N VAL A 111 -4.07 0.52 0.74
CA VAL A 111 -3.07 -0.16 1.54
C VAL A 111 -2.80 0.60 2.84
N ALA A 112 -2.61 1.91 2.76
CA ALA A 112 -2.36 2.75 3.93
C ALA A 112 -3.50 2.68 4.95
N ASP A 113 -4.75 2.78 4.48
CA ASP A 113 -5.93 2.75 5.35
C ASP A 113 -6.10 1.40 6.04
N VAL A 114 -5.89 0.30 5.31
CA VAL A 114 -6.01 -1.06 5.86
C VAL A 114 -4.87 -1.36 6.83
N MET A 115 -3.66 -0.90 6.52
CA MET A 115 -2.47 -1.23 7.30
C MET A 115 -2.25 -0.33 8.52
N ALA A 116 -2.85 0.86 8.57
CA ALA A 116 -2.66 1.79 9.70
C ALA A 116 -2.98 1.16 11.06
N PRO A 117 -4.12 0.47 11.25
CA PRO A 117 -4.40 -0.22 12.52
C PRO A 117 -3.40 -1.34 12.80
N GLU A 118 -2.94 -2.04 11.78
CA GLU A 118 -1.95 -3.12 11.92
C GLU A 118 -0.60 -2.59 12.37
N ILE A 119 -0.16 -1.45 11.84
CA ILE A 119 1.08 -0.79 12.27
C ILE A 119 1.01 -0.43 13.75
N THR A 120 -0.08 0.19 14.19
CA THR A 120 -0.29 0.56 15.59
C THR A 120 -0.26 -0.65 16.50
N LYS A 121 -0.97 -1.71 16.11
CA LYS A 121 -1.01 -2.97 16.85
C LYS A 121 0.37 -3.62 16.97
N ARG A 122 1.14 -3.65 15.89
CA ARG A 122 2.47 -4.26 15.88
C ARG A 122 3.48 -3.46 16.69
N LYS A 123 3.42 -2.12 16.64
CA LYS A 123 4.25 -1.26 17.48
C LYS A 123 3.98 -1.53 18.97
N ALA A 124 2.71 -1.66 19.37
CA ALA A 124 2.34 -1.98 20.73
C ALA A 124 2.84 -3.38 21.16
N GLN A 125 2.75 -4.36 20.27
CA GLN A 125 3.27 -5.71 20.53
C GLN A 125 4.78 -5.73 20.73
N MET A 126 5.52 -5.00 19.89
CA MET A 126 6.98 -4.89 20.03
C MET A 126 7.38 -4.22 21.32
N GLN A 127 6.65 -3.16 21.73
CA GLN A 127 6.89 -2.46 23.00
C GLN A 127 6.64 -3.38 24.19
N SER A 128 5.52 -4.11 24.20
CA SER A 128 5.21 -5.08 25.26
C SER A 128 6.26 -6.17 25.38
N ALA A 129 6.74 -6.68 24.25
CA ALA A 129 7.79 -7.69 24.23
C ALA A 129 9.11 -7.15 24.80
N ALA A 130 9.48 -5.92 24.44
CA ALA A 130 10.66 -5.26 24.94
C ALA A 130 10.58 -5.03 26.46
N GLU A 131 9.42 -4.61 26.97
CA GLU A 131 9.17 -4.41 28.41
C GLU A 131 9.31 -5.73 29.17
N LYS A 132 8.74 -6.82 28.67
CA LYS A 132 8.85 -8.14 29.28
C LYS A 132 10.30 -8.61 29.32
N TYR A 133 11.04 -8.39 28.23
CA TYR A 133 12.44 -8.76 28.15
C TYR A 133 13.27 -7.97 29.16
N THR A 134 13.05 -6.67 29.26
CA THR A 134 13.74 -5.81 30.22
C THR A 134 13.45 -6.22 31.66
N ALA A 135 12.19 -6.48 31.99
CA ALA A 135 11.78 -6.92 33.32
C ALA A 135 12.44 -8.25 33.73
N LYS A 136 12.60 -9.16 32.77
CA LYS A 136 13.22 -10.48 33.00
C LYS A 136 14.69 -10.38 33.40
N TYR A 137 15.41 -9.36 32.89
CA TYR A 137 16.85 -9.21 33.07
C TYR A 137 17.26 -8.08 34.04
N GLN A 138 16.30 -7.47 34.70
CA GLN A 138 16.54 -6.50 35.79
C GLN A 138 16.76 -7.21 37.17
#